data_fbf6e1edbaaa041cce1e0467332bd849
#
_entry.id   fbf6e1edbaaa041cce1e0467332bd849
#
_cell.length_a   1.000
_cell.length_b   1.000
_cell.length_c   1.000
_cell.angle_alpha   90.00
_cell.angle_beta   90.00
_cell.angle_gamma   90.00
#
_symmetry.space_group_name_H-M   'P 1'
#
loop_
_entity.id
_entity.type
_entity.pdbx_description
1 polymer ?
#
loop_
_entity_poly.entity_id
_entity_poly.type
_entity_poly.pdbx_seq_one_letter_code
_entity_poly.pdbx_strand_id
1 'polypeptide(L)'
;NKEELALYRSAPKFVPAGQSTQMIIGATPENDYQIMSVAEQLYDRFSLKRVFYSAFINVNEDSNLPMLPGGPPLLREHRLYQADWLLRYYHFHVDELLSEARPDFNIYLDPKCDWAVRHLEYFPIEIQKADYRTLLRVPGIGYKSAQRILRARRHANLGFDDLKRMGVVVKRALY
;
A
#
# COMPACT_ATOMS: atom_id res chain seq x y z
N ASN A 1 7.81 -3.12 -27.28
CA ASN A 1 6.38 -3.00 -27.52
C ASN A 1 5.72 -4.35 -27.18
N LYS A 2 4.66 -4.37 -26.34
CA LYS A 2 3.97 -5.61 -25.96
C LYS A 2 3.36 -6.34 -27.16
N GLU A 3 2.98 -5.61 -28.18
CA GLU A 3 2.39 -6.16 -29.41
C GLU A 3 3.43 -6.86 -30.30
N GLU A 4 4.64 -6.33 -30.40
CA GLU A 4 5.73 -6.97 -31.16
C GLU A 4 6.22 -8.25 -30.50
N LEU A 5 6.25 -8.29 -29.14
CA LEU A 5 6.62 -9.49 -28.38
C LEU A 5 5.57 -10.60 -28.46
N ALA A 6 4.30 -10.26 -28.75
CA ALA A 6 3.24 -11.24 -28.94
C ALA A 6 3.37 -11.99 -30.29
N LEU A 7 4.05 -11.42 -31.28
CA LEU A 7 4.27 -12.02 -32.60
C LEU A 7 5.31 -13.16 -32.60
N TYR A 8 6.22 -13.18 -31.63
CA TYR A 8 7.29 -14.20 -31.55
C TYR A 8 7.27 -14.93 -30.23
N ARG A 9 6.73 -16.14 -30.23
CA ARG A 9 6.59 -17.01 -29.04
C ARG A 9 7.96 -17.35 -28.37
N SER A 10 9.05 -17.24 -29.12
CA SER A 10 10.43 -17.49 -28.68
C SER A 10 11.25 -16.23 -28.41
N ALA A 11 10.66 -15.03 -28.54
CA ALA A 11 11.40 -13.79 -28.29
C ALA A 11 11.82 -13.72 -26.81
N PRO A 12 13.08 -13.42 -26.51
CA PRO A 12 13.54 -13.25 -25.15
C PRO A 12 12.79 -12.07 -24.51
N LYS A 13 12.29 -12.26 -23.29
CA LYS A 13 11.66 -11.18 -22.55
C LYS A 13 12.67 -10.08 -22.28
N PHE A 14 12.36 -8.85 -22.70
CA PHE A 14 13.12 -7.69 -22.28
C PHE A 14 12.99 -7.56 -20.74
N VAL A 15 14.12 -7.48 -20.02
CA VAL A 15 14.16 -7.41 -18.56
C VAL A 15 13.38 -8.56 -17.86
N PRO A 16 13.81 -9.82 -17.99
CA PRO A 16 13.05 -10.97 -17.45
C PRO A 16 12.93 -10.96 -15.92
N ALA A 17 13.82 -10.27 -15.21
CA ALA A 17 13.78 -10.07 -13.76
C ALA A 17 12.75 -9.00 -13.32
N GLY A 18 12.19 -8.24 -14.27
CA GLY A 18 11.32 -7.08 -14.02
C GLY A 18 12.10 -5.79 -13.81
N GLN A 19 11.36 -4.69 -13.72
CA GLN A 19 11.89 -3.33 -13.52
C GLN A 19 11.50 -2.80 -12.15
N SER A 20 12.38 -1.99 -11.57
CA SER A 20 12.09 -1.19 -10.37
C SER A 20 12.61 0.23 -10.54
N THR A 21 12.08 1.16 -9.78
CA THR A 21 12.54 2.54 -9.73
C THR A 21 12.64 3.03 -8.30
N GLN A 22 13.24 4.19 -8.09
CA GLN A 22 13.36 4.84 -6.79
C GLN A 22 12.87 6.29 -6.90
N MET A 23 12.17 6.74 -5.88
CA MET A 23 11.75 8.13 -5.69
C MET A 23 12.41 8.70 -4.44
N ILE A 24 12.98 9.89 -4.54
CA ILE A 24 13.60 10.59 -3.42
C ILE A 24 12.55 11.52 -2.81
N ILE A 25 12.15 11.22 -1.60
CA ILE A 25 11.04 11.89 -0.90
C ILE A 25 11.55 13.12 -0.15
N GLY A 26 10.96 14.27 -0.46
CA GLY A 26 11.32 15.55 0.15
C GLY A 26 12.47 16.28 -0.54
N ALA A 27 12.98 15.77 -1.66
CA ALA A 27 13.90 16.51 -2.53
C ALA A 27 13.17 17.59 -3.34
N THR A 28 11.91 17.41 -3.58
CA THR A 28 11.00 18.25 -4.39
C THR A 28 9.66 18.41 -3.66
N PRO A 29 8.82 19.40 -4.03
CA PRO A 29 7.64 19.77 -3.25
C PRO A 29 6.42 18.87 -3.41
N GLU A 30 6.54 17.71 -4.08
CA GLU A 30 5.41 16.81 -4.30
C GLU A 30 4.81 16.33 -2.98
N ASN A 31 3.49 16.29 -2.94
CA ASN A 31 2.72 15.67 -1.87
C ASN A 31 2.60 14.15 -2.05
N ASP A 32 2.11 13.45 -1.03
CA ASP A 32 2.00 11.99 -1.04
C ASP A 32 1.01 11.48 -2.10
N TYR A 33 -0.07 12.23 -2.38
CA TYR A 33 -1.03 11.89 -3.41
C TYR A 33 -0.40 11.88 -4.80
N GLN A 34 0.42 12.88 -5.12
CA GLN A 34 1.15 12.95 -6.39
C GLN A 34 2.15 11.80 -6.52
N ILE A 35 2.92 11.52 -5.47
CA ILE A 35 3.91 10.43 -5.44
C ILE A 35 3.23 9.08 -5.66
N MET A 36 2.15 8.82 -4.92
CA MET A 36 1.43 7.54 -5.00
C MET A 36 0.68 7.38 -6.32
N SER A 37 0.13 8.46 -6.89
CA SER A 37 -0.51 8.44 -8.21
C SER A 37 0.49 8.09 -9.33
N VAL A 38 1.71 8.62 -9.26
CA VAL A 38 2.78 8.22 -10.19
C VAL A 38 3.15 6.76 -9.99
N ALA A 39 3.29 6.29 -8.74
CA ALA A 39 3.62 4.90 -8.44
C ALA A 39 2.55 3.93 -8.98
N GLU A 40 1.26 4.21 -8.77
CA GLU A 40 0.15 3.41 -9.29
C GLU A 40 0.19 3.34 -10.83
N GLN A 41 0.37 4.47 -11.50
CA GLN A 41 0.50 4.50 -12.96
C GLN A 41 1.71 3.70 -13.48
N LEU A 42 2.83 3.71 -12.75
CA LEU A 42 4.01 2.92 -13.10
C LEU A 42 3.73 1.41 -12.99
N TYR A 43 2.98 0.98 -11.98
CA TYR A 43 2.54 -0.40 -11.85
C TYR A 43 1.60 -0.82 -12.98
N ASP A 44 0.61 0.00 -13.29
CA ASP A 44 -0.44 -0.31 -14.26
C ASP A 44 0.08 -0.29 -15.71
N ARG A 45 0.82 0.76 -16.08
CA ARG A 45 1.27 0.95 -17.48
C ARG A 45 2.52 0.18 -17.82
N PHE A 46 3.49 0.11 -16.89
CA PHE A 46 4.81 -0.45 -17.15
C PHE A 46 5.05 -1.78 -16.45
N SER A 47 4.08 -2.27 -15.67
CA SER A 47 4.20 -3.52 -14.92
C SER A 47 5.48 -3.55 -14.06
N LEU A 48 5.82 -2.42 -13.43
CA LEU A 48 6.96 -2.32 -12.54
C LEU A 48 6.83 -3.34 -11.41
N LYS A 49 7.94 -3.91 -11.02
CA LYS A 49 7.99 -4.87 -9.91
C LYS A 49 7.91 -4.16 -8.55
N ARG A 50 8.55 -2.99 -8.43
CA ARG A 50 8.61 -2.22 -7.19
C ARG A 50 9.04 -0.78 -7.44
N VAL A 51 8.42 0.13 -6.68
CA VAL A 51 8.92 1.49 -6.44
C VAL A 51 9.60 1.50 -5.06
N PHE A 52 10.80 2.06 -4.98
CA PHE A 52 11.48 2.33 -3.73
C PHE A 52 11.29 3.80 -3.36
N TYR A 53 11.09 4.06 -2.09
CA TYR A 53 10.98 5.41 -1.54
C TYR A 53 12.15 5.63 -0.59
N SER A 54 12.86 6.74 -0.76
CA SER A 54 13.98 7.10 0.10
C SER A 54 13.84 8.54 0.55
N ALA A 55 13.82 8.76 1.85
CA ALA A 55 13.84 10.10 2.41
C ALA A 55 15.11 10.84 1.98
N PHE A 56 14.96 12.07 1.52
CA PHE A 56 16.08 12.93 1.18
C PHE A 56 16.88 13.29 2.43
N ILE A 57 18.19 13.09 2.35
CA ILE A 57 19.15 13.46 3.40
C ILE A 57 20.17 14.40 2.78
N ASN A 58 20.19 15.67 3.23
CA ASN A 58 21.20 16.63 2.81
C ASN A 58 22.51 16.36 3.59
N VAL A 59 23.42 15.68 2.95
CA VAL A 59 24.72 15.30 3.57
C VAL A 59 25.75 16.42 3.43
N ASN A 60 25.67 17.20 2.35
CA ASN A 60 26.74 18.15 1.99
C ASN A 60 26.43 19.60 2.45
N GLU A 61 25.29 19.86 3.06
CA GLU A 61 24.81 21.20 3.45
C GLU A 61 24.90 22.24 2.32
N ASP A 62 24.78 21.79 1.07
CA ASP A 62 24.81 22.64 -0.11
C ASP A 62 23.55 23.50 -0.16
N SER A 63 23.73 24.82 -0.24
CA SER A 63 22.65 25.80 -0.32
C SER A 63 21.77 25.67 -1.56
N ASN A 64 22.26 24.98 -2.61
CA ASN A 64 21.46 24.68 -3.82
C ASN A 64 20.55 23.46 -3.66
N LEU A 65 20.70 22.70 -2.58
CA LEU A 65 19.87 21.54 -2.29
C LEU A 65 18.72 21.92 -1.33
N PRO A 66 17.57 21.27 -1.44
CA PRO A 66 16.44 21.58 -0.55
C PRO A 66 16.79 21.28 0.91
N MET A 67 16.54 22.23 1.78
CA MET A 67 16.62 22.04 3.23
C MET A 67 15.21 21.89 3.79
N LEU A 68 14.88 20.67 4.23
CA LEU A 68 13.60 20.44 4.89
C LEU A 68 13.70 20.78 6.38
N PRO A 69 12.83 21.67 6.89
CA PRO A 69 12.73 21.91 8.33
C PRO A 69 12.40 20.58 9.05
N GLY A 70 13.16 20.24 10.07
CA GLY A 70 12.92 19.03 10.88
C GLY A 70 13.65 17.76 10.43
N GLY A 71 14.51 17.84 9.40
CA GLY A 71 15.35 16.72 8.97
C GLY A 71 14.67 15.73 8.00
N PRO A 72 15.25 14.55 7.78
CA PRO A 72 14.76 13.58 6.80
C PRO A 72 13.33 13.12 7.09
N PRO A 73 12.44 13.07 6.10
CA PRO A 73 11.03 12.70 6.30
C PRO A 73 10.82 11.17 6.43
N LEU A 74 11.49 10.53 7.40
CA LEU A 74 11.47 9.06 7.59
C LEU A 74 10.08 8.51 7.86
N LEU A 75 9.25 9.21 8.61
CA LEU A 75 7.86 8.77 8.85
C LEU A 75 7.05 8.80 7.56
N ARG A 76 7.24 9.82 6.72
CA ARG A 76 6.60 9.95 5.42
C ARG A 76 7.03 8.81 4.49
N GLU A 77 8.32 8.51 4.40
CA GLU A 77 8.85 7.35 3.68
C GLU A 77 8.16 6.05 4.13
N HIS A 78 8.07 5.85 5.45
CA HIS A 78 7.41 4.66 6.01
C HIS A 78 5.92 4.58 5.63
N ARG A 79 5.18 5.70 5.65
CA ARG A 79 3.76 5.74 5.23
C ARG A 79 3.60 5.42 3.74
N LEU A 80 4.47 5.93 2.90
CA LEU A 80 4.49 5.60 1.47
C LEU A 80 4.71 4.11 1.22
N TYR A 81 5.65 3.47 1.92
CA TYR A 81 5.83 2.02 1.84
C TYR A 81 4.60 1.23 2.32
N GLN A 82 3.94 1.69 3.38
CA GLN A 82 2.69 1.06 3.84
C GLN A 82 1.59 1.18 2.79
N ALA A 83 1.42 2.34 2.17
CA ALA A 83 0.43 2.58 1.13
C ALA A 83 0.75 1.78 -0.15
N ASP A 84 2.01 1.76 -0.59
CA ASP A 84 2.47 0.94 -1.71
C ASP A 84 2.11 -0.54 -1.53
N TRP A 85 2.25 -1.04 -0.30
CA TRP A 85 1.84 -2.40 0.04
C TRP A 85 0.33 -2.60 -0.11
N LEU A 86 -0.49 -1.61 0.25
CA LEU A 86 -1.95 -1.65 0.07
C LEU A 86 -2.34 -1.67 -1.40
N LEU A 87 -1.71 -0.88 -2.25
CA LEU A 87 -1.95 -0.88 -3.70
C LEU A 87 -1.64 -2.25 -4.30
N ARG A 88 -0.44 -2.76 -4.07
CA ARG A 88 0.03 -3.98 -4.73
C ARG A 88 -0.61 -5.28 -4.27
N TYR A 89 -1.02 -5.37 -3.01
CA TYR A 89 -1.44 -6.65 -2.41
C TYR A 89 -2.84 -6.64 -1.80
N TYR A 90 -3.43 -5.46 -1.58
CA TYR A 90 -4.73 -5.34 -0.92
C TYR A 90 -5.80 -4.75 -1.82
N HIS A 91 -5.45 -4.48 -3.08
CA HIS A 91 -6.38 -3.93 -4.07
C HIS A 91 -6.99 -2.58 -3.65
N PHE A 92 -6.21 -1.74 -3.00
CA PHE A 92 -6.55 -0.34 -2.81
C PHE A 92 -6.13 0.45 -4.04
N HIS A 93 -6.82 1.54 -4.29
CA HIS A 93 -6.44 2.58 -5.23
C HIS A 93 -6.00 3.83 -4.48
N VAL A 94 -5.19 4.65 -5.13
CA VAL A 94 -4.66 5.87 -4.49
C VAL A 94 -5.79 6.80 -4.06
N ASP A 95 -6.83 6.95 -4.88
CA ASP A 95 -7.98 7.80 -4.61
C ASP A 95 -8.82 7.36 -3.40
N GLU A 96 -8.71 6.10 -2.97
CA GLU A 96 -9.32 5.62 -1.73
C GLU A 96 -8.53 6.09 -0.49
N LEU A 97 -7.20 6.19 -0.62
CA LEU A 97 -6.30 6.54 0.48
C LEU A 97 -6.11 8.04 0.63
N LEU A 98 -5.95 8.75 -0.47
CA LEU A 98 -5.62 10.18 -0.56
C LEU A 98 -6.51 10.88 -1.58
N SER A 99 -6.47 12.21 -1.59
CA SER A 99 -7.16 13.06 -2.58
C SER A 99 -6.47 14.42 -2.65
N GLU A 100 -6.84 15.25 -3.63
CA GLU A 100 -6.34 16.64 -3.72
C GLU A 100 -6.67 17.46 -2.46
N ALA A 101 -7.85 17.25 -1.86
CA ALA A 101 -8.25 17.92 -0.62
C ALA A 101 -7.51 17.39 0.61
N ARG A 102 -6.93 16.21 0.51
CA ARG A 102 -6.15 15.56 1.57
C ARG A 102 -4.97 14.80 0.97
N PRO A 103 -3.94 15.53 0.58
CA PRO A 103 -2.87 15.01 -0.23
C PRO A 103 -1.80 14.22 0.54
N ASP A 104 -1.73 14.33 1.87
CA ASP A 104 -0.68 13.74 2.66
C ASP A 104 -1.21 12.71 3.65
N PHE A 105 -0.41 11.68 3.93
CA PHE A 105 -0.75 10.63 4.89
C PHE A 105 -0.79 11.14 6.33
N ASN A 106 -1.66 10.51 7.11
CA ASN A 106 -1.77 10.77 8.53
C ASN A 106 -0.47 10.39 9.26
N ILE A 107 0.02 11.30 10.12
CA ILE A 107 1.22 11.07 10.91
C ILE A 107 1.00 10.08 12.07
N TYR A 108 -0.22 9.99 12.60
CA TYR A 108 -0.57 9.16 13.76
C TYR A 108 -1.09 7.77 13.36
N LEU A 109 -1.86 7.69 12.27
CA LEU A 109 -2.48 6.46 11.80
C LEU A 109 -1.75 5.92 10.58
N ASP A 110 -1.65 4.60 10.45
CA ASP A 110 -1.22 4.00 9.19
C ASP A 110 -2.31 4.13 8.12
N PRO A 111 -1.95 4.10 6.82
CA PRO A 111 -2.89 4.38 5.73
C PRO A 111 -4.16 3.52 5.74
N LYS A 112 -4.06 2.26 6.14
CA LYS A 112 -5.22 1.36 6.21
C LYS A 112 -6.14 1.69 7.39
N CYS A 113 -5.57 2.02 8.53
CA CYS A 113 -6.33 2.43 9.70
C CYS A 113 -7.01 3.80 9.46
N ASP A 114 -6.28 4.74 8.88
CA ASP A 114 -6.82 6.04 8.50
C ASP A 114 -7.98 5.91 7.51
N TRP A 115 -7.87 5.03 6.52
CA TRP A 115 -8.97 4.72 5.61
C TRP A 115 -10.20 4.17 6.37
N ALA A 116 -9.99 3.19 7.25
CA ALA A 116 -11.08 2.55 7.98
C ALA A 116 -11.85 3.54 8.90
N VAL A 117 -11.14 4.42 9.59
CA VAL A 117 -11.76 5.46 10.45
C VAL A 117 -12.59 6.45 9.63
N ARG A 118 -12.23 6.70 8.38
CA ARG A 118 -12.97 7.57 7.47
C ARG A 118 -14.17 6.89 6.80
N HIS A 119 -14.24 5.58 6.88
CA HIS A 119 -15.25 4.75 6.23
C HIS A 119 -15.97 3.85 7.23
N LEU A 120 -16.43 4.44 8.33
CA LEU A 120 -17.13 3.71 9.40
C LEU A 120 -18.43 3.06 8.92
N GLU A 121 -19.00 3.55 7.83
CA GLU A 121 -20.19 2.98 7.19
C GLU A 121 -19.99 1.54 6.69
N TYR A 122 -18.75 1.12 6.47
CA TYR A 122 -18.42 -0.27 6.09
C TYR A 122 -18.34 -1.21 7.30
N PHE A 123 -18.31 -0.69 8.51
CA PHE A 123 -18.07 -1.47 9.73
C PHE A 123 -19.33 -1.53 10.62
N PRO A 124 -19.55 -2.62 11.36
CA PRO A 124 -18.70 -3.81 11.49
C PRO A 124 -18.80 -4.75 10.28
N ILE A 125 -17.70 -5.45 9.97
CA ILE A 125 -17.64 -6.43 8.89
C ILE A 125 -17.89 -7.83 9.44
N GLU A 126 -18.93 -8.51 8.86
CA GLU A 126 -19.26 -9.90 9.20
C GLU A 126 -18.26 -10.87 8.55
N ILE A 127 -17.31 -11.40 9.34
CA ILE A 127 -16.22 -12.25 8.86
C ILE A 127 -16.70 -13.56 8.22
N GLN A 128 -17.86 -14.07 8.62
CA GLN A 128 -18.41 -15.31 8.08
C GLN A 128 -18.91 -15.15 6.63
N LYS A 129 -19.26 -13.92 6.23
CA LYS A 129 -19.89 -13.60 4.94
C LYS A 129 -18.98 -12.77 4.03
N ALA A 130 -18.16 -11.90 4.61
CA ALA A 130 -17.34 -10.93 3.87
C ALA A 130 -16.46 -11.60 2.81
N ASP A 131 -16.35 -11.01 1.64
CA ASP A 131 -15.44 -11.48 0.59
C ASP A 131 -13.98 -11.18 0.93
N TYR A 132 -13.07 -11.64 0.09
CA TYR A 132 -11.63 -11.47 0.31
C TYR A 132 -11.23 -10.00 0.36
N ARG A 133 -11.75 -9.18 -0.56
CA ARG A 133 -11.43 -7.75 -0.64
C ARG A 133 -11.93 -7.00 0.58
N THR A 134 -13.15 -7.28 1.01
CA THR A 134 -13.75 -6.71 2.22
C THR A 134 -12.93 -7.06 3.47
N LEU A 135 -12.51 -8.31 3.61
CA LEU A 135 -11.62 -8.71 4.73
C LEU A 135 -10.30 -7.95 4.72
N LEU A 136 -9.74 -7.67 3.54
CA LEU A 136 -8.51 -6.89 3.42
C LEU A 136 -8.67 -5.42 3.80
N ARG A 137 -9.90 -4.88 3.87
CA ARG A 137 -10.17 -3.51 4.34
C ARG A 137 -10.08 -3.39 5.87
N VAL A 138 -10.27 -4.50 6.61
CA VAL A 138 -10.23 -4.48 8.08
C VAL A 138 -8.81 -4.25 8.60
N PRO A 139 -8.54 -3.20 9.40
CA PRO A 139 -7.26 -3.05 10.10
C PRO A 139 -6.93 -4.32 10.89
N GLY A 140 -5.67 -4.74 10.88
CA GLY A 140 -5.25 -5.95 11.58
C GLY A 140 -5.45 -7.27 10.82
N ILE A 141 -6.21 -7.29 9.71
CA ILE A 141 -6.33 -8.46 8.83
C ILE A 141 -5.37 -8.29 7.65
N GLY A 142 -4.38 -9.18 7.58
CA GLY A 142 -3.44 -9.26 6.45
C GLY A 142 -3.91 -10.25 5.37
N TYR A 143 -3.27 -10.23 4.20
CA TYR A 143 -3.62 -11.12 3.09
C TYR A 143 -3.56 -12.61 3.47
N LYS A 144 -2.56 -13.03 4.26
CA LYS A 144 -2.47 -14.42 4.76
C LYS A 144 -3.61 -14.76 5.72
N SER A 145 -3.93 -13.84 6.63
CA SER A 145 -5.03 -14.01 7.58
C SER A 145 -6.38 -14.08 6.88
N ALA A 146 -6.64 -13.20 5.90
CA ALA A 146 -7.84 -13.23 5.08
C ALA A 146 -8.02 -14.56 4.34
N GLN A 147 -6.94 -15.08 3.74
CA GLN A 147 -6.99 -16.39 3.08
C GLN A 147 -7.30 -17.55 4.06
N ARG A 148 -6.72 -17.51 5.27
CA ARG A 148 -6.99 -18.50 6.32
C ARG A 148 -8.43 -18.42 6.80
N ILE A 149 -8.97 -17.23 7.01
CA ILE A 149 -10.38 -16.99 7.37
C ILE A 149 -11.29 -17.61 6.30
N LEU A 150 -11.08 -17.30 5.02
CA LEU A 150 -11.90 -17.82 3.92
C LEU A 150 -11.90 -19.36 3.83
N ARG A 151 -10.79 -19.99 4.16
CA ARG A 151 -10.70 -21.45 4.19
C ARG A 151 -11.41 -22.04 5.42
N ALA A 152 -11.12 -21.51 6.60
CA ALA A 152 -11.58 -22.07 7.86
C ALA A 152 -13.10 -21.90 8.06
N ARG A 153 -13.70 -20.76 7.66
CA ARG A 153 -15.12 -20.51 7.79
C ARG A 153 -16.03 -21.46 7.01
N ARG A 154 -15.46 -22.22 6.05
CA ARG A 154 -16.20 -23.28 5.32
C ARG A 154 -16.53 -24.48 6.20
N HIS A 155 -15.83 -24.64 7.31
CA HIS A 155 -15.89 -25.82 8.16
C HIS A 155 -16.37 -25.51 9.59
N ALA A 156 -16.28 -24.24 10.03
CA ALA A 156 -16.67 -23.84 11.38
C ALA A 156 -17.01 -22.34 11.43
N ASN A 157 -17.83 -21.97 12.42
CA ASN A 157 -18.00 -20.57 12.80
C ASN A 157 -16.74 -20.10 13.55
N LEU A 158 -16.18 -18.98 13.11
CA LEU A 158 -14.93 -18.45 13.63
C LEU A 158 -15.19 -17.45 14.77
N GLY A 159 -14.53 -17.68 15.90
CA GLY A 159 -14.48 -16.76 17.02
C GLY A 159 -13.20 -15.92 17.04
N PHE A 160 -13.07 -15.01 18.00
CA PHE A 160 -11.90 -14.14 18.15
C PHE A 160 -10.60 -14.91 18.41
N ASP A 161 -10.64 -16.02 19.13
CA ASP A 161 -9.47 -16.86 19.38
C ASP A 161 -8.97 -17.53 18.10
N ASP A 162 -9.89 -17.94 17.24
CA ASP A 162 -9.53 -18.50 15.93
C ASP A 162 -8.88 -17.42 15.03
N LEU A 163 -9.43 -16.22 15.02
CA LEU A 163 -8.85 -15.09 14.30
C LEU A 163 -7.42 -14.78 14.76
N LYS A 164 -7.20 -14.80 16.07
CA LYS A 164 -5.87 -14.60 16.67
C LYS A 164 -4.88 -15.68 16.22
N ARG A 165 -5.30 -16.96 16.26
CA ARG A 165 -4.49 -18.10 15.76
C ARG A 165 -4.19 -18.00 14.28
N MET A 166 -5.08 -17.39 13.50
CA MET A 166 -4.88 -17.14 12.06
C MET A 166 -3.97 -15.94 11.76
N GLY A 167 -3.48 -15.25 12.79
CA GLY A 167 -2.55 -14.13 12.66
C GLY A 167 -3.25 -12.78 12.45
N VAL A 168 -4.52 -12.65 12.84
CA VAL A 168 -5.21 -11.36 12.90
C VAL A 168 -4.72 -10.60 14.12
N VAL A 169 -4.41 -9.31 13.94
CA VAL A 169 -4.12 -8.39 15.05
C VAL A 169 -5.45 -7.90 15.61
N VAL A 170 -6.05 -8.73 16.48
CA VAL A 170 -7.42 -8.52 16.98
C VAL A 170 -7.62 -7.14 17.61
N LYS A 171 -6.62 -6.64 18.36
CA LYS A 171 -6.68 -5.26 18.94
C LYS A 171 -6.93 -4.16 17.92
N ARG A 172 -6.54 -4.37 16.65
CA ARG A 172 -6.75 -3.41 15.56
C ARG A 172 -8.02 -3.70 14.75
N ALA A 173 -8.52 -4.92 14.84
CA ALA A 173 -9.69 -5.38 14.09
C ALA A 173 -11.03 -5.18 14.84
N LEU A 174 -10.98 -4.79 16.11
CA LEU A 174 -12.17 -4.60 16.97
C LEU A 174 -12.79 -3.21 16.86
N TYR A 175 -12.21 -2.28 16.11
CA TYR A 175 -12.67 -0.89 15.99
C TYR A 175 -13.18 -0.59 14.59
#